data_26e83fc5063e117e8386e3def6c7dbc1
#
_entry.id   26e83fc5063e117e8386e3def6c7dbc1
#
_cell.length_a   1.000
_cell.length_b   1.000
_cell.length_c   1.000
_cell.angle_alpha   90.00
_cell.angle_beta   90.00
_cell.angle_gamma   90.00
#
_symmetry.space_group_name_H-M   'P 1'
#
loop_
_entity.id
_entity.type
_entity.pdbx_description
1 polymer ?
#
loop_
_entity_poly.entity_id
_entity_poly.type
_entity_poly.pdbx_seq_one_letter_code
_entity_poly.pdbx_strand_id
1 'polypeptide(L)'
;MALALLGCAADDPILVEVTVQEAPTTAAPTADAVVEEDPPPPTDTVPRPAADKIVDLRGQDRIEVVIRGNQFKTRFFRVDPGTQIVFLNRGVNPHNVTASNDGAFPTIDQASLEIAPQALQLDIAGDYPFYCTIHGTTTRGQTGYVIVG
;
A
#
# COMPACT_ATOMS: atom_id res chain seq x y z
N MET A 1 58.83 33.01 -16.34
CA MET A 1 59.94 32.57 -15.49
C MET A 1 59.49 31.48 -14.59
N ALA A 2 60.21 30.33 -14.67
CA ALA A 2 60.29 29.17 -13.79
C ALA A 2 58.99 28.38 -13.56
N LEU A 3 58.72 27.21 -14.10
CA LEU A 3 59.44 25.90 -14.13
C LEU A 3 59.54 25.24 -12.76
N ALA A 4 58.86 24.10 -12.60
CA ALA A 4 59.23 22.83 -11.96
C ALA A 4 57.99 21.94 -11.83
N LEU A 5 57.84 20.84 -12.49
CA LEU A 5 58.43 19.49 -12.46
C LEU A 5 57.84 18.57 -11.37
N LEU A 6 57.17 17.54 -11.91
CA LEU A 6 57.31 16.10 -11.68
C LEU A 6 56.90 15.52 -10.32
N GLY A 7 56.05 14.54 -10.44
CA GLY A 7 55.83 13.51 -9.43
C GLY A 7 54.89 12.43 -9.98
N CYS A 8 55.45 11.51 -10.80
CA CYS A 8 54.82 10.22 -11.10
C CYS A 8 54.96 9.32 -9.88
N ALA A 9 53.89 8.79 -9.37
CA ALA A 9 53.93 7.58 -8.56
C ALA A 9 53.01 6.55 -9.24
N ALA A 10 53.64 5.47 -9.65
CA ALA A 10 53.00 4.29 -10.20
C ALA A 10 52.31 3.52 -9.06
N ASP A 11 51.05 3.24 -9.23
CA ASP A 11 50.33 2.29 -8.39
C ASP A 11 50.37 0.92 -9.04
N ASP A 12 51.00 -0.03 -8.35
CA ASP A 12 51.03 -1.44 -8.70
C ASP A 12 49.66 -2.09 -8.55
N PRO A 13 49.23 -2.92 -9.51
CA PRO A 13 47.99 -3.70 -9.31
C PRO A 13 48.29 -4.90 -8.42
N ILE A 14 47.64 -4.93 -7.27
CA ILE A 14 47.60 -6.11 -6.39
C ILE A 14 46.82 -7.20 -7.09
N LEU A 15 47.52 -8.20 -7.61
CA LEU A 15 46.95 -9.45 -8.08
C LEU A 15 46.46 -10.24 -6.87
N VAL A 16 45.13 -10.25 -6.66
CA VAL A 16 44.49 -11.18 -5.73
C VAL A 16 44.31 -12.52 -6.43
N GLU A 17 45.13 -13.48 -6.05
CA GLU A 17 45.02 -14.88 -6.46
C GLU A 17 43.73 -15.46 -5.86
N VAL A 18 42.75 -15.69 -6.71
CA VAL A 18 41.49 -16.40 -6.32
C VAL A 18 41.83 -17.91 -6.39
N THR A 19 42.06 -18.50 -5.24
CA THR A 19 42.13 -19.94 -5.10
C THR A 19 40.74 -20.54 -5.23
N VAL A 20 40.48 -21.17 -6.36
CA VAL A 20 39.28 -21.97 -6.57
C VAL A 20 39.44 -23.27 -5.77
N GLN A 21 38.70 -23.37 -4.67
CA GLN A 21 38.64 -24.61 -3.91
C GLN A 21 37.43 -25.40 -4.44
N GLU A 22 37.74 -26.49 -5.12
CA GLU A 22 36.79 -27.51 -5.58
C GLU A 22 36.08 -28.13 -4.37
N ALA A 23 34.77 -28.01 -4.32
CA ALA A 23 33.95 -28.66 -3.33
C ALA A 23 33.63 -30.11 -3.78
N PRO A 24 33.65 -31.07 -2.86
CA PRO A 24 33.31 -32.44 -3.20
C PRO A 24 31.81 -32.60 -3.44
N THR A 25 31.49 -33.20 -4.57
CA THR A 25 30.17 -33.74 -4.90
C THR A 25 29.77 -34.78 -3.86
N THR A 26 28.72 -34.48 -3.09
CA THR A 26 28.01 -35.50 -2.33
C THR A 26 26.51 -35.44 -2.66
N ALA A 27 26.03 -36.62 -3.04
CA ALA A 27 24.70 -36.92 -3.55
C ALA A 27 23.57 -36.38 -2.69
N ALA A 28 22.47 -36.04 -3.37
CA ALA A 28 21.17 -35.72 -2.82
C ALA A 28 20.59 -36.83 -1.94
N PRO A 29 19.78 -36.49 -0.95
CA PRO A 29 18.54 -37.22 -0.74
C PRO A 29 17.36 -36.34 -1.10
N THR A 30 16.57 -36.83 -2.02
CA THR A 30 15.19 -36.52 -2.24
C THR A 30 14.44 -36.56 -0.94
N ALA A 31 13.96 -35.44 -0.45
CA ALA A 31 12.85 -35.38 0.49
C ALA A 31 11.99 -34.19 0.07
N ASP A 32 10.90 -34.55 -0.58
CA ASP A 32 9.73 -33.71 -0.80
C ASP A 32 9.19 -33.27 0.58
N ALA A 33 9.74 -32.19 1.12
CA ALA A 33 9.14 -31.48 2.22
C ALA A 33 8.20 -30.45 1.59
N VAL A 34 6.95 -30.86 1.37
CA VAL A 34 5.83 -29.94 1.26
C VAL A 34 5.86 -29.11 2.53
N VAL A 35 6.44 -27.93 2.46
CA VAL A 35 6.25 -26.92 3.48
C VAL A 35 4.77 -26.53 3.34
N GLU A 36 3.93 -27.11 4.17
CA GLU A 36 2.60 -26.61 4.44
C GLU A 36 2.82 -25.22 5.03
N GLU A 37 2.78 -24.21 4.16
CA GLU A 37 2.78 -22.81 4.57
C GLU A 37 1.51 -22.65 5.42
N ASP A 38 1.68 -22.51 6.74
CA ASP A 38 0.60 -22.17 7.65
C ASP A 38 -0.17 -21.00 7.03
N PRO A 39 -1.49 -21.08 6.87
CA PRO A 39 -2.26 -19.97 6.32
C PRO A 39 -1.94 -18.74 7.16
N PRO A 40 -1.63 -17.59 6.50
CA PRO A 40 -1.31 -16.39 7.24
C PRO A 40 -2.43 -16.11 8.24
N PRO A 41 -2.11 -15.62 9.46
CA PRO A 41 -3.13 -15.31 10.46
C PRO A 41 -4.18 -14.41 9.82
N PRO A 42 -5.47 -14.60 10.15
CA PRO A 42 -6.54 -13.80 9.56
C PRO A 42 -6.24 -12.32 9.80
N THR A 43 -5.89 -11.64 8.74
CA THR A 43 -5.68 -10.19 8.78
C THR A 43 -7.05 -9.59 9.07
N ASP A 44 -7.21 -8.95 10.22
CA ASP A 44 -8.42 -8.20 10.59
C ASP A 44 -8.59 -7.02 9.62
N THR A 45 -9.11 -7.29 8.46
CA THR A 45 -9.39 -6.28 7.45
C THR A 45 -10.89 -6.11 7.26
N VAL A 46 -11.31 -4.95 6.72
CA VAL A 46 -12.70 -4.75 6.34
C VAL A 46 -13.10 -5.83 5.31
N PRO A 47 -14.11 -6.64 5.59
CA PRO A 47 -14.50 -7.72 4.68
C PRO A 47 -14.98 -7.17 3.35
N ARG A 48 -14.65 -7.90 2.27
CA ARG A 48 -15.09 -7.54 0.92
C ARG A 48 -16.61 -7.55 0.86
N PRO A 49 -17.25 -6.47 0.37
CA PRO A 49 -18.71 -6.44 0.23
C PRO A 49 -19.19 -7.39 -0.87
N ALA A 50 -20.43 -7.85 -0.73
CA ALA A 50 -21.11 -8.59 -1.80
C ALA A 50 -21.24 -7.71 -3.06
N ALA A 51 -21.20 -8.33 -4.24
CA ALA A 51 -21.15 -7.63 -5.53
C ALA A 51 -22.35 -6.67 -5.75
N ASP A 52 -23.53 -7.02 -5.25
CA ASP A 52 -24.74 -6.19 -5.31
C ASP A 52 -24.69 -4.91 -4.45
N LYS A 53 -23.71 -4.80 -3.56
CA LYS A 53 -23.47 -3.62 -2.72
C LYS A 53 -22.43 -2.66 -3.28
N ILE A 54 -21.74 -3.06 -4.34
CA ILE A 54 -20.65 -2.27 -4.93
C ILE A 54 -21.25 -1.37 -6.01
N VAL A 55 -21.05 -0.06 -5.85
CA VAL A 55 -21.41 0.93 -6.86
C VAL A 55 -20.30 1.00 -7.90
N ASP A 56 -20.64 0.79 -9.18
CA ASP A 56 -19.67 0.94 -10.27
C ASP A 56 -19.56 2.41 -10.67
N LEU A 57 -18.41 3.00 -10.44
CA LEU A 57 -18.06 4.39 -10.74
C LEU A 57 -16.90 4.50 -11.74
N ARG A 58 -16.63 3.43 -12.49
CA ARG A 58 -15.60 3.47 -13.55
C ARG A 58 -15.97 4.46 -14.64
N GLY A 59 -14.99 4.96 -15.36
CA GLY A 59 -15.15 5.99 -16.37
C GLY A 59 -15.25 7.41 -15.79
N GLN A 60 -15.09 7.58 -14.48
CA GLN A 60 -15.04 8.90 -13.84
C GLN A 60 -13.60 9.24 -13.46
N ASP A 61 -13.13 10.42 -13.84
CA ASP A 61 -11.80 10.91 -13.46
C ASP A 61 -11.72 11.28 -11.97
N ARG A 62 -12.87 11.63 -11.39
CA ARG A 62 -13.01 12.07 -10.00
C ARG A 62 -14.33 11.64 -9.40
N ILE A 63 -14.28 11.14 -8.16
CA ILE A 63 -15.47 10.84 -7.36
C ILE A 63 -15.38 11.48 -5.98
N GLU A 64 -16.53 11.66 -5.32
CA GLU A 64 -16.61 12.21 -3.98
C GLU A 64 -17.20 11.20 -2.99
N VAL A 65 -16.47 10.96 -1.91
CA VAL A 65 -16.93 10.16 -0.77
C VAL A 65 -17.30 11.10 0.37
N VAL A 66 -18.58 11.38 0.49
CA VAL A 66 -19.10 12.25 1.56
C VAL A 66 -19.10 11.50 2.88
N ILE A 67 -18.51 12.11 3.90
CA ILE A 67 -18.58 11.65 5.28
C ILE A 67 -19.63 12.47 6.01
N ARG A 68 -20.65 11.82 6.58
CA ARG A 68 -21.69 12.48 7.34
C ARG A 68 -22.23 11.59 8.46
N GLY A 69 -22.26 12.12 9.67
CA GLY A 69 -22.40 11.30 10.85
C GLY A 69 -21.23 10.31 10.89
N ASN A 70 -21.40 9.14 11.42
CA ASN A 70 -20.34 8.14 11.50
C ASN A 70 -20.39 7.16 10.31
N GLN A 71 -20.52 7.69 9.08
CA GLN A 71 -20.64 6.89 7.86
C GLN A 71 -19.96 7.55 6.65
N PHE A 72 -19.32 6.73 5.82
CA PHE A 72 -19.00 7.06 4.43
C PHE A 72 -20.26 6.81 3.59
N LYS A 73 -20.80 7.81 2.89
CA LYS A 73 -22.08 7.68 2.18
C LYS A 73 -21.98 6.76 0.95
N THR A 74 -20.90 6.90 0.17
CA THR A 74 -20.54 5.94 -0.89
C THR A 74 -19.41 5.09 -0.35
N ARG A 75 -19.73 4.03 0.39
CA ARG A 75 -18.73 3.28 1.15
C ARG A 75 -18.13 2.09 0.41
N PHE A 76 -18.86 1.55 -0.58
CA PHE A 76 -18.39 0.40 -1.36
C PHE A 76 -18.50 0.74 -2.84
N PHE A 77 -17.40 0.86 -3.54
CA PHE A 77 -17.39 1.29 -4.93
C PHE A 77 -16.21 0.74 -5.71
N ARG A 78 -16.38 0.73 -7.04
CA ARG A 78 -15.33 0.39 -8.00
C ARG A 78 -15.00 1.60 -8.84
N VAL A 79 -13.70 1.79 -9.13
CA VAL A 79 -13.15 2.86 -9.96
C VAL A 79 -12.06 2.33 -10.87
N ASP A 80 -11.70 3.10 -11.88
CA ASP A 80 -10.51 2.83 -12.69
C ASP A 80 -9.23 3.21 -11.94
N PRO A 81 -8.07 2.60 -12.28
CA PRO A 81 -6.77 3.08 -11.81
C PRO A 81 -6.58 4.57 -12.13
N GLY A 82 -6.05 5.33 -11.18
CA GLY A 82 -5.81 6.76 -11.34
C GLY A 82 -7.01 7.66 -11.07
N THR A 83 -8.21 7.13 -10.83
CA THR A 83 -9.37 7.93 -10.42
C THR A 83 -9.05 8.70 -9.13
N GLN A 84 -9.34 10.01 -9.12
CA GLN A 84 -9.20 10.83 -7.93
C GLN A 84 -10.39 10.62 -6.98
N ILE A 85 -10.16 10.01 -5.83
CA ILE A 85 -11.14 9.78 -4.77
C ILE A 85 -11.04 10.90 -3.75
N VAL A 86 -12.08 11.72 -3.62
CA VAL A 86 -12.05 12.89 -2.72
C VAL A 86 -12.96 12.66 -1.54
N PHE A 87 -12.38 12.64 -0.35
CA PHE A 87 -13.10 12.53 0.91
C PHE A 87 -13.48 13.93 1.42
N LEU A 88 -14.78 14.10 1.74
CA LEU A 88 -15.34 15.37 2.23
C LEU A 88 -16.05 15.12 3.57
N ASN A 89 -15.58 15.74 4.62
CA ASN A 89 -16.35 15.79 5.87
C ASN A 89 -17.46 16.86 5.78
N ARG A 90 -18.72 16.41 5.72
CA ARG A 90 -19.93 17.24 5.71
C ARG A 90 -20.69 17.16 7.04
N GLY A 91 -20.04 16.65 8.06
CA GLY A 91 -20.55 16.56 9.43
C GLY A 91 -19.76 17.45 10.38
N VAL A 92 -20.06 17.32 11.66
CA VAL A 92 -19.36 18.01 12.77
C VAL A 92 -18.45 17.08 13.54
N ASN A 93 -18.56 15.76 13.31
CA ASN A 93 -17.73 14.78 13.98
C ASN A 93 -16.35 14.70 13.31
N PRO A 94 -15.31 14.44 14.10
CA PRO A 94 -13.98 14.19 13.58
C PRO A 94 -13.92 12.84 12.86
N HIS A 95 -13.20 12.76 11.75
CA HIS A 95 -13.02 11.54 10.97
C HIS A 95 -11.60 11.43 10.43
N ASN A 96 -11.17 10.20 10.16
CA ASN A 96 -9.99 9.89 9.37
C ASN A 96 -10.32 8.79 8.35
N VAL A 97 -9.39 8.53 7.42
CA VAL A 97 -9.49 7.42 6.47
C VAL A 97 -8.19 6.65 6.53
N THR A 98 -8.27 5.43 7.01
CA THR A 98 -7.09 4.56 7.22
C THR A 98 -7.28 3.25 6.46
N ALA A 99 -6.25 2.82 5.73
CA ALA A 99 -6.25 1.50 5.11
C ALA A 99 -6.34 0.41 6.19
N SER A 100 -7.16 -0.62 5.97
CA SER A 100 -7.23 -1.75 6.90
C SER A 100 -6.28 -2.89 6.52
N ASN A 101 -5.70 -2.84 5.33
CA ASN A 101 -4.55 -3.64 4.93
C ASN A 101 -3.29 -2.76 5.03
N ASP A 102 -2.31 -3.22 5.78
CA ASP A 102 -1.14 -2.41 6.15
C ASP A 102 -0.46 -1.74 4.95
N GLY A 103 -0.41 -0.40 5.03
CA GLY A 103 0.36 0.40 4.07
C GLY A 103 -0.21 0.52 2.66
N ALA A 104 -1.44 0.05 2.38
CA ALA A 104 -2.03 0.12 1.05
C ALA A 104 -2.16 1.55 0.52
N PHE A 105 -2.36 2.53 1.40
CA PHE A 105 -2.27 3.96 1.12
C PHE A 105 -2.01 4.76 2.43
N PRO A 106 -1.50 5.99 2.33
CA PRO A 106 -1.27 6.86 3.50
C PRO A 106 -2.59 7.21 4.19
N THR A 107 -2.60 7.19 5.52
CA THR A 107 -3.76 7.64 6.30
C THR A 107 -4.05 9.11 6.01
N ILE A 108 -5.31 9.41 5.69
CA ILE A 108 -5.85 10.77 5.68
C ILE A 108 -6.27 11.08 7.11
N ASP A 109 -5.52 11.96 7.77
CA ASP A 109 -5.72 12.26 9.17
C ASP A 109 -6.93 13.19 9.42
N GLN A 110 -7.38 13.22 10.68
CA GLN A 110 -8.52 14.03 11.12
C GLN A 110 -8.32 15.51 10.83
N ALA A 111 -7.16 16.07 11.19
CA ALA A 111 -6.92 17.50 11.09
C ALA A 111 -6.99 17.97 9.63
N SER A 112 -6.45 17.18 8.70
CA SER A 112 -6.53 17.46 7.27
C SER A 112 -7.96 17.46 6.75
N LEU A 113 -8.79 16.49 7.16
CA LEU A 113 -10.20 16.39 6.75
C LEU A 113 -11.11 17.48 7.36
N GLU A 114 -10.73 18.03 8.51
CA GLU A 114 -11.44 19.15 9.14
C GLU A 114 -11.17 20.48 8.40
N ILE A 115 -9.98 20.63 7.84
CA ILE A 115 -9.56 21.86 7.16
C ILE A 115 -10.09 21.89 5.72
N ALA A 116 -9.97 20.79 4.98
CA ALA A 116 -10.32 20.73 3.56
C ALA A 116 -10.60 19.30 3.09
N PRO A 117 -11.34 19.14 1.96
CA PRO A 117 -11.44 17.84 1.29
C PRO A 117 -10.06 17.26 0.96
N GLN A 118 -9.90 15.95 1.17
CA GLN A 118 -8.65 15.26 0.93
C GLN A 118 -8.79 14.30 -0.25
N ALA A 119 -7.80 14.31 -1.13
CA ALA A 119 -7.77 13.45 -2.31
C ALA A 119 -6.84 12.25 -2.08
N LEU A 120 -7.30 11.08 -2.53
CA LEU A 120 -6.54 9.85 -2.63
C LEU A 120 -6.57 9.39 -4.08
N GLN A 121 -5.45 8.99 -4.64
CA GLN A 121 -5.35 8.37 -5.95
C GLN A 121 -4.71 6.99 -5.80
N LEU A 122 -5.30 6.00 -6.46
CA LEU A 122 -4.87 4.61 -6.42
C LEU A 122 -4.61 4.17 -7.87
N ASP A 123 -3.34 3.99 -8.22
CA ASP A 123 -2.92 3.72 -9.60
C ASP A 123 -2.79 2.21 -9.89
N ILE A 124 -2.77 1.37 -8.87
CA ILE A 124 -2.60 -0.09 -8.99
C ILE A 124 -3.95 -0.76 -8.81
N ALA A 125 -4.30 -1.65 -9.74
CA ALA A 125 -5.51 -2.47 -9.61
C ALA A 125 -5.43 -3.35 -8.35
N GLY A 126 -6.54 -3.42 -7.61
CA GLY A 126 -6.58 -4.17 -6.36
C GLY A 126 -7.75 -3.82 -5.45
N ASP A 127 -7.73 -4.41 -4.29
CA ASP A 127 -8.73 -4.23 -3.24
C ASP A 127 -8.17 -3.35 -2.13
N TYR A 128 -8.86 -2.26 -1.80
CA TYR A 128 -8.45 -1.25 -0.85
C TYR A 128 -9.51 -1.04 0.23
N PRO A 129 -9.56 -1.94 1.21
CA PRO A 129 -10.43 -1.79 2.37
C PRO A 129 -9.96 -0.65 3.27
N PHE A 130 -10.89 0.13 3.82
CA PHE A 130 -10.57 1.26 4.69
C PHE A 130 -11.61 1.46 5.80
N TYR A 131 -11.24 2.21 6.82
CA TYR A 131 -12.13 2.52 7.94
C TYR A 131 -11.73 3.85 8.60
N CYS A 132 -12.59 4.33 9.49
CA CYS A 132 -12.28 5.44 10.38
C CYS A 132 -11.94 4.89 11.76
N THR A 133 -10.74 5.15 12.27
CA THR A 133 -10.29 4.62 13.57
C THR A 133 -11.02 5.22 14.76
N ILE A 134 -11.70 6.36 14.56
CA ILE A 134 -12.46 7.05 15.61
C ILE A 134 -13.85 6.43 15.80
N HIS A 135 -14.48 5.96 14.69
CA HIS A 135 -15.88 5.48 14.71
C HIS A 135 -16.05 4.06 14.20
N GLY A 136 -14.96 3.30 14.10
CA GLY A 136 -14.98 1.93 13.60
C GLY A 136 -13.72 1.16 13.94
N THR A 137 -13.76 -0.09 13.55
CA THR A 137 -12.63 -1.01 13.54
C THR A 137 -12.51 -1.62 12.16
N THR A 138 -11.51 -2.43 11.91
CA THR A 138 -11.37 -3.17 10.65
C THR A 138 -12.55 -4.09 10.32
N THR A 139 -13.39 -4.46 11.29
CA THR A 139 -14.49 -5.41 11.10
C THR A 139 -15.88 -4.81 11.24
N ARG A 140 -16.03 -3.59 11.77
CA ARG A 140 -17.36 -2.96 12.03
C ARG A 140 -17.28 -1.45 12.20
N GLY A 141 -18.46 -0.81 12.17
CA GLY A 141 -18.60 0.64 12.33
C GLY A 141 -18.42 1.36 11.01
N GLN A 142 -17.69 2.47 11.04
CA GLN A 142 -17.44 3.30 9.85
C GLN A 142 -16.35 2.68 8.98
N THR A 143 -16.77 1.81 8.06
CA THR A 143 -15.93 1.07 7.12
C THR A 143 -16.28 1.39 5.68
N GLY A 144 -15.32 1.20 4.77
CA GLY A 144 -15.50 1.34 3.33
C GLY A 144 -14.58 0.40 2.55
N TYR A 145 -14.81 0.31 1.24
CA TYR A 145 -14.06 -0.59 0.37
C TYR A 145 -13.99 -0.03 -1.05
N VAL A 146 -12.79 0.13 -1.57
CA VAL A 146 -12.54 0.50 -2.96
C VAL A 146 -12.03 -0.71 -3.72
N ILE A 147 -12.57 -0.94 -4.90
CA ILE A 147 -12.03 -1.87 -5.89
C ILE A 147 -11.49 -1.03 -7.03
N VAL A 148 -10.23 -1.18 -7.35
CA VAL A 148 -9.57 -0.51 -8.47
C VAL A 148 -9.41 -1.51 -9.62
N GLY A 149 -10.02 -1.22 -10.81
CA GLY A 149 -9.94 -2.08 -11.98
C GLY A 149 -11.24 -2.58 -12.57
#